data_c44a1e572a760b84cef121b1bf3ad17b
#
_entry.id   c44a1e572a760b84cef121b1bf3ad17b
#
_cell.length_a   1.000
_cell.length_b   1.000
_cell.length_c   1.000
_cell.angle_alpha   90.00
_cell.angle_beta   90.00
_cell.angle_gamma   90.00
#
_symmetry.space_group_name_H-M   'P 1'
#
loop_
_entity.id
_entity.type
_entity.pdbx_description
1 polymer ?
#
loop_
_entity_poly.entity_id
_entity_poly.type
_entity_poly.pdbx_seq_one_letter_code
_entity_poly.pdbx_strand_id
1 'polypeptide(L)'
;IDVAGGTFTDAEGDDNQAATQFNWTYDTVAPLISSVSLAASNATIAVTMNEAVFNTNSGSGNLEASDFSLSLSGGNATLASATPSSISISGNVYTLGINLSSNMVYGNETITVTPVANSIYDLAGNAASTSQSNNTATLNGIAQQLGSDIDGEAASDFFGRSVSMNSSGDRVAIGAYQNDGSTASAAGHVRIYEYSSGSWSQLGADIDGEANSDRSGISVSMNSAGDRVAIGAYFNDGSASNAGHVRIYEYSSGSWSQLGADIDGEANSDRSGIS
;
A
#
# COMPACT_ATOMS: atom_id res chain seq x y z
N ILE A 1 33.17 45.98 -20.48
CA ILE A 1 34.12 47.08 -20.79
C ILE A 1 33.64 47.72 -22.08
N ASP A 2 33.48 49.00 -22.04
CA ASP A 2 33.07 49.81 -23.19
C ASP A 2 34.21 50.72 -23.55
N VAL A 3 34.66 50.66 -24.80
CA VAL A 3 35.69 51.57 -25.31
C VAL A 3 35.07 52.30 -26.50
N ALA A 4 34.81 53.60 -26.31
CA ALA A 4 34.23 54.41 -27.36
C ALA A 4 35.25 54.60 -28.50
N GLY A 5 34.77 54.82 -29.73
CA GLY A 5 35.61 55.21 -30.86
C GLY A 5 36.17 56.56 -30.66
N GLY A 6 37.38 56.82 -31.15
CA GLY A 6 38.04 58.10 -30.99
C GLY A 6 38.61 58.42 -29.61
N THR A 7 38.71 57.41 -28.71
CA THR A 7 39.22 57.54 -27.34
C THR A 7 40.78 57.53 -27.31
N PHE A 8 41.37 56.80 -28.24
CA PHE A 8 42.80 56.59 -28.39
C PHE A 8 43.19 56.85 -29.82
N THR A 9 44.32 57.52 -30.04
CA THR A 9 44.92 57.77 -31.35
C THR A 9 46.28 57.09 -31.44
N ASP A 10 46.60 56.48 -32.56
CA ASP A 10 47.95 55.95 -32.80
C ASP A 10 48.96 57.03 -33.17
N ALA A 11 50.20 56.65 -33.46
CA ALA A 11 51.29 57.59 -33.79
C ALA A 11 51.05 58.25 -35.12
N GLU A 12 50.27 57.77 -36.01
CA GLU A 12 49.89 58.30 -37.30
C GLU A 12 48.66 59.21 -37.23
N GLY A 13 48.01 59.30 -36.07
CA GLY A 13 46.84 60.15 -35.82
C GLY A 13 45.48 59.49 -36.13
N ASP A 14 45.47 58.22 -36.33
CA ASP A 14 44.23 57.49 -36.62
C ASP A 14 43.51 57.08 -35.29
N ASP A 15 42.23 57.34 -35.22
CA ASP A 15 41.41 57.02 -34.04
C ASP A 15 41.04 55.52 -33.94
N ASN A 16 41.00 54.97 -32.75
CA ASN A 16 40.50 53.65 -32.52
C ASN A 16 39.02 53.53 -32.91
N GLN A 17 38.62 52.38 -33.42
CA GLN A 17 37.21 52.06 -33.59
C GLN A 17 36.57 51.69 -32.26
N ALA A 18 35.27 51.99 -32.09
CA ALA A 18 34.51 51.55 -30.93
C ALA A 18 34.56 50.04 -30.80
N ALA A 19 34.89 49.54 -29.63
CA ALA A 19 34.81 48.11 -29.35
C ALA A 19 33.34 47.62 -29.31
N THR A 20 33.08 46.47 -29.89
CA THR A 20 31.79 45.82 -29.70
C THR A 20 31.61 45.46 -28.22
N GLN A 21 30.57 45.99 -27.60
CA GLN A 21 30.30 45.74 -26.20
C GLN A 21 30.09 44.24 -25.96
N PHE A 22 30.89 43.63 -25.09
CA PHE A 22 30.70 42.27 -24.64
C PHE A 22 29.92 42.29 -23.32
N ASN A 23 28.64 41.87 -23.37
CA ASN A 23 27.80 41.70 -22.20
C ASN A 23 27.76 40.21 -21.83
N TRP A 24 28.00 39.92 -20.59
CA TRP A 24 27.81 38.59 -20.04
C TRP A 24 26.94 38.68 -18.79
N THR A 25 26.08 37.71 -18.61
CA THR A 25 25.27 37.56 -17.39
C THR A 25 25.89 36.46 -16.55
N TYR A 26 26.13 36.77 -15.28
CA TYR A 26 26.58 35.76 -14.33
C TYR A 26 25.33 35.13 -13.68
N ASP A 27 25.16 33.82 -13.87
CA ASP A 27 24.09 33.09 -13.22
C ASP A 27 24.49 32.71 -11.78
N THR A 28 23.64 33.06 -10.82
CA THR A 28 23.82 32.77 -9.39
C THR A 28 22.65 31.95 -8.83
N VAL A 29 21.74 31.51 -9.70
CA VAL A 29 20.54 30.79 -9.31
C VAL A 29 20.81 29.29 -9.38
N ALA A 30 20.71 28.59 -8.25
CA ALA A 30 20.89 27.14 -8.21
C ALA A 30 19.74 26.40 -8.86
N PRO A 31 19.99 25.25 -9.51
CA PRO A 31 18.94 24.45 -10.12
C PRO A 31 18.02 23.84 -9.04
N LEU A 32 16.75 23.68 -9.40
CA LEU A 32 15.69 23.20 -8.51
C LEU A 32 14.93 22.03 -9.14
N ILE A 33 14.39 21.16 -8.29
CA ILE A 33 13.35 20.20 -8.69
C ILE A 33 12.05 20.99 -8.91
N SER A 34 11.56 21.03 -10.16
CA SER A 34 10.31 21.70 -10.51
C SER A 34 9.09 20.84 -10.24
N SER A 35 9.22 19.51 -10.40
CA SER A 35 8.16 18.56 -10.08
C SER A 35 8.70 17.13 -9.97
N VAL A 36 7.93 16.27 -9.33
CA VAL A 36 8.12 14.81 -9.38
C VAL A 36 6.82 14.11 -9.80
N SER A 37 6.93 12.98 -10.47
CA SER A 37 5.80 12.14 -10.87
C SER A 37 6.12 10.68 -10.62
N LEU A 38 5.28 10.03 -9.80
CA LEU A 38 5.44 8.64 -9.41
C LEU A 38 4.73 7.71 -10.40
N ALA A 39 5.38 6.63 -10.82
CA ALA A 39 4.74 5.58 -11.61
C ALA A 39 3.66 4.84 -10.79
N ALA A 40 2.58 4.40 -11.45
CA ALA A 40 1.48 3.68 -10.79
C ALA A 40 1.93 2.40 -10.05
N SER A 41 3.01 1.77 -10.51
CA SER A 41 3.61 0.57 -9.88
C SER A 41 4.52 0.89 -8.68
N ASN A 42 4.75 2.15 -8.35
CA ASN A 42 5.78 2.62 -7.40
C ASN A 42 7.23 2.22 -7.76
N ALA A 43 7.46 1.68 -8.95
CA ALA A 43 8.79 1.20 -9.34
C ALA A 43 9.76 2.33 -9.71
N THR A 44 9.24 3.48 -10.14
CA THR A 44 10.05 4.62 -10.56
C THR A 44 9.40 5.95 -10.18
N ILE A 45 10.24 6.97 -10.00
CA ILE A 45 9.83 8.37 -9.84
C ILE A 45 10.58 9.23 -10.87
N ALA A 46 9.84 9.97 -11.68
CA ALA A 46 10.41 10.94 -12.60
C ALA A 46 10.59 12.28 -11.88
N VAL A 47 11.78 12.82 -11.96
CA VAL A 47 12.19 14.13 -11.38
C VAL A 47 12.42 15.07 -12.53
N THR A 48 11.70 16.20 -12.56
CA THR A 48 11.93 17.25 -13.56
C THR A 48 12.70 18.40 -12.92
N MET A 49 13.86 18.72 -13.50
CA MET A 49 14.63 19.90 -13.10
C MET A 49 14.14 21.13 -13.87
N ASN A 50 14.27 22.32 -13.26
CA ASN A 50 13.87 23.58 -13.89
C ASN A 50 14.76 23.97 -15.08
N GLU A 51 15.96 23.37 -15.18
CA GLU A 51 16.98 23.64 -16.18
C GLU A 51 17.86 22.41 -16.45
N ALA A 52 18.79 22.54 -17.39
CA ALA A 52 19.79 21.52 -17.65
C ALA A 52 20.79 21.44 -16.51
N VAL A 53 21.06 20.20 -16.02
CA VAL A 53 21.96 19.96 -14.91
C VAL A 53 23.03 18.92 -15.22
N PHE A 54 24.14 18.98 -14.50
CA PHE A 54 25.36 18.23 -14.71
C PHE A 54 25.89 17.68 -13.37
N ASN A 55 26.68 16.62 -13.41
CA ASN A 55 27.32 16.09 -12.19
C ASN A 55 28.68 16.74 -11.85
N THR A 56 29.12 17.70 -12.63
CA THR A 56 30.32 18.48 -12.36
C THR A 56 30.01 19.97 -12.34
N ASN A 57 30.75 20.76 -11.53
CA ASN A 57 30.61 22.20 -11.45
C ASN A 57 31.17 22.94 -12.68
N SER A 58 31.68 22.26 -13.67
CA SER A 58 32.13 22.80 -14.96
C SER A 58 31.05 22.71 -16.04
N GLY A 59 29.82 22.40 -15.73
CA GLY A 59 28.72 22.28 -16.67
C GLY A 59 28.86 21.09 -17.63
N SER A 60 29.37 19.96 -17.16
CA SER A 60 29.59 18.76 -17.96
C SER A 60 29.29 17.47 -17.17
N GLY A 61 29.11 16.37 -17.89
CA GLY A 61 28.80 15.06 -17.31
C GLY A 61 27.31 14.84 -17.07
N ASN A 62 26.87 13.60 -17.19
CA ASN A 62 25.50 13.20 -16.92
C ASN A 62 25.29 12.85 -15.46
N LEU A 63 24.11 13.11 -14.93
CA LEU A 63 23.77 12.65 -13.58
C LEU A 63 23.74 11.12 -13.49
N GLU A 64 24.10 10.64 -12.32
CA GLU A 64 24.07 9.23 -11.91
C GLU A 64 23.02 9.02 -10.80
N ALA A 65 22.65 7.76 -10.56
CA ALA A 65 21.71 7.44 -9.48
C ALA A 65 22.21 7.92 -8.10
N SER A 66 23.52 7.91 -7.89
CA SER A 66 24.18 8.39 -6.67
C SER A 66 24.08 9.90 -6.41
N ASP A 67 23.66 10.68 -7.43
CA ASP A 67 23.45 12.13 -7.28
C ASP A 67 22.12 12.47 -6.60
N PHE A 68 21.26 11.46 -6.42
CA PHE A 68 19.98 11.56 -5.73
C PHE A 68 19.92 10.64 -4.52
N SER A 69 19.20 11.07 -3.50
CA SER A 69 18.84 10.27 -2.33
C SER A 69 17.33 10.18 -2.21
N LEU A 70 16.81 9.00 -1.91
CA LEU A 70 15.42 8.72 -1.63
C LEU A 70 15.20 8.53 -0.13
N SER A 71 14.08 9.00 0.39
CA SER A 71 13.62 8.69 1.73
C SER A 71 12.12 8.46 1.74
N LEU A 72 11.63 7.64 2.69
CA LEU A 72 10.22 7.41 2.94
C LEU A 72 9.84 7.90 4.33
N SER A 73 8.63 8.43 4.44
CA SER A 73 8.01 8.79 5.71
C SER A 73 6.52 8.41 5.68
N GLY A 74 5.94 8.16 6.85
CA GLY A 74 4.58 7.64 6.99
C GLY A 74 4.51 6.14 6.66
N GLY A 75 3.41 5.46 7.05
CA GLY A 75 3.13 4.07 6.73
C GLY A 75 4.19 3.05 7.17
N ASN A 76 4.16 1.88 6.53
CA ASN A 76 5.02 0.73 6.85
C ASN A 76 5.99 0.35 5.73
N ALA A 77 5.92 1.01 4.56
CA ALA A 77 6.85 0.74 3.48
C ALA A 77 8.26 1.22 3.83
N THR A 78 9.27 0.46 3.44
CA THR A 78 10.68 0.79 3.63
C THR A 78 11.46 0.66 2.34
N LEU A 79 12.50 1.48 2.16
CA LEU A 79 13.43 1.38 1.04
C LEU A 79 14.51 0.35 1.30
N ALA A 80 14.86 -0.44 0.30
CA ALA A 80 16.04 -1.32 0.34
C ALA A 80 17.35 -0.51 0.31
N SER A 81 17.32 0.68 -0.31
CA SER A 81 18.45 1.62 -0.39
C SER A 81 17.93 3.04 -0.53
N ALA A 82 18.60 3.99 0.09
CA ALA A 82 18.38 5.41 -0.15
C ALA A 82 18.88 5.86 -1.53
N THR A 83 19.86 5.18 -2.12
CA THR A 83 20.31 5.45 -3.49
C THR A 83 19.33 4.80 -4.46
N PRO A 84 18.81 5.54 -5.47
CA PRO A 84 17.98 4.96 -6.53
C PRO A 84 18.65 3.76 -7.18
N SER A 85 17.87 2.73 -7.54
CA SER A 85 18.39 1.50 -8.17
C SER A 85 18.79 1.69 -9.63
N SER A 86 18.32 2.73 -10.27
CA SER A 86 18.63 3.09 -11.66
C SER A 86 18.35 4.56 -11.92
N ILE A 87 18.88 5.08 -13.04
CA ILE A 87 18.55 6.38 -13.60
C ILE A 87 18.41 6.26 -15.10
N SER A 88 17.42 6.94 -15.67
CA SER A 88 17.33 7.21 -17.11
C SER A 88 17.05 8.69 -17.35
N ILE A 89 17.59 9.25 -18.42
CA ILE A 89 17.62 10.70 -18.67
C ILE A 89 16.92 11.00 -19.98
N SER A 90 16.00 11.98 -19.95
CA SER A 90 15.32 12.50 -21.15
C SER A 90 15.16 14.01 -21.00
N GLY A 91 16.06 14.79 -21.61
CA GLY A 91 16.13 16.25 -21.38
C GLY A 91 16.35 16.54 -19.90
N ASN A 92 15.49 17.38 -19.32
CA ASN A 92 15.56 17.75 -17.89
C ASN A 92 14.77 16.78 -16.98
N VAL A 93 14.33 15.62 -17.50
CA VAL A 93 13.60 14.61 -16.75
C VAL A 93 14.52 13.43 -16.41
N TYR A 94 14.63 13.11 -15.15
CA TYR A 94 15.46 12.06 -14.58
C TYR A 94 14.54 11.01 -13.93
N THR A 95 14.38 9.84 -14.56
CA THR A 95 13.57 8.76 -14.02
C THR A 95 14.42 7.86 -13.14
N LEU A 96 14.13 7.86 -11.85
CA LEU A 96 14.86 7.15 -10.81
C LEU A 96 14.14 5.86 -10.44
N GLY A 97 14.87 4.74 -10.34
CA GLY A 97 14.36 3.47 -9.87
C GLY A 97 14.17 3.46 -8.34
N ILE A 98 13.01 2.98 -7.90
CA ILE A 98 12.67 2.79 -6.49
C ILE A 98 12.74 1.29 -6.19
N ASN A 99 13.44 0.91 -5.13
CA ASN A 99 13.47 -0.46 -4.64
C ASN A 99 12.92 -0.50 -3.21
N LEU A 100 11.69 -0.99 -3.07
CA LEU A 100 11.05 -1.19 -1.76
C LEU A 100 11.49 -2.53 -1.17
N SER A 101 11.89 -2.55 0.10
CA SER A 101 12.23 -3.76 0.85
C SER A 101 11.02 -4.41 1.52
N SER A 102 9.90 -3.67 1.62
CA SER A 102 8.62 -4.15 2.13
C SER A 102 7.56 -3.91 1.06
N ASN A 103 6.75 -4.93 0.78
CA ASN A 103 5.63 -4.83 -0.15
C ASN A 103 4.35 -4.26 0.50
N MET A 104 4.40 -3.90 1.78
CA MET A 104 3.24 -3.36 2.52
C MET A 104 3.15 -1.85 2.28
N VAL A 105 2.58 -1.47 1.14
CA VAL A 105 2.37 -0.06 0.74
C VAL A 105 0.88 0.26 0.90
N TYR A 106 0.56 1.14 1.84
CA TYR A 106 -0.83 1.48 2.16
C TYR A 106 -1.35 2.75 1.46
N GLY A 107 -0.47 3.49 0.78
CA GLY A 107 -0.83 4.73 0.09
C GLY A 107 -0.86 5.96 1.01
N ASN A 108 -0.28 5.86 2.19
CA ASN A 108 -0.04 6.97 3.12
C ASN A 108 1.45 7.29 3.28
N GLU A 109 2.31 6.52 2.62
CA GLU A 109 3.75 6.75 2.59
C GLU A 109 4.08 7.88 1.62
N THR A 110 4.96 8.77 2.05
CA THR A 110 5.50 9.85 1.21
C THR A 110 6.95 9.56 0.87
N ILE A 111 7.23 9.43 -0.44
CA ILE A 111 8.61 9.39 -0.95
C ILE A 111 9.10 10.80 -1.18
N THR A 112 10.33 11.07 -0.75
CA THR A 112 11.03 12.33 -0.95
C THR A 112 12.31 12.07 -1.75
N VAL A 113 12.53 12.87 -2.80
CA VAL A 113 13.76 12.87 -3.60
C VAL A 113 14.61 14.07 -3.20
N THR A 114 15.85 13.84 -2.85
CA THR A 114 16.78 14.90 -2.43
C THR A 114 18.05 14.85 -3.27
N PRO A 115 18.49 15.97 -3.89
CA PRO A 115 19.84 16.06 -4.45
C PRO A 115 20.90 15.76 -3.38
N VAL A 116 21.88 14.96 -3.71
CA VAL A 116 23.06 14.78 -2.83
C VAL A 116 23.87 16.08 -2.84
N ALA A 117 24.40 16.46 -1.71
CA ALA A 117 25.15 17.71 -1.59
C ALA A 117 26.35 17.75 -2.56
N ASN A 118 26.46 18.82 -3.33
CA ASN A 118 27.55 19.06 -4.29
C ASN A 118 27.69 17.94 -5.35
N SER A 119 26.57 17.41 -5.84
CA SER A 119 26.56 16.40 -6.90
C SER A 119 25.78 16.82 -8.15
N ILE A 120 24.93 17.84 -8.05
CA ILE A 120 24.11 18.34 -9.15
C ILE A 120 24.37 19.85 -9.32
N TYR A 121 24.76 20.27 -10.51
CA TYR A 121 25.10 21.63 -10.83
C TYR A 121 24.42 22.11 -12.12
N ASP A 122 24.15 23.39 -12.24
CA ASP A 122 23.81 24.05 -13.51
C ASP A 122 25.03 24.24 -14.40
N LEU A 123 24.83 24.89 -15.56
CA LEU A 123 25.93 25.23 -16.50
C LEU A 123 26.89 26.26 -15.92
N ALA A 124 26.45 27.12 -15.00
CA ALA A 124 27.25 28.14 -14.33
C ALA A 124 28.06 27.62 -13.13
N GLY A 125 27.80 26.38 -12.70
CA GLY A 125 28.47 25.73 -11.57
C GLY A 125 27.77 25.96 -10.22
N ASN A 126 26.51 26.46 -10.21
CA ASN A 126 25.75 26.58 -8.96
C ASN A 126 25.22 25.20 -8.56
N ALA A 127 25.46 24.79 -7.32
CA ALA A 127 25.04 23.51 -6.81
C ALA A 127 23.56 23.51 -6.41
N ALA A 128 22.81 22.46 -6.77
CA ALA A 128 21.45 22.22 -6.30
C ALA A 128 21.42 22.13 -4.77
N SER A 129 20.43 22.78 -4.15
CA SER A 129 20.19 22.68 -2.71
C SER A 129 19.70 21.28 -2.35
N THR A 130 20.10 20.75 -1.19
CA THR A 130 19.49 19.57 -0.59
C THR A 130 18.09 19.83 -0.04
N SER A 131 17.70 21.10 0.12
CA SER A 131 16.34 21.52 0.51
C SER A 131 15.55 21.87 -0.74
N GLN A 132 14.54 21.06 -1.05
CA GLN A 132 13.67 21.21 -2.22
C GLN A 132 12.20 21.29 -1.75
N SER A 133 11.32 21.89 -2.55
CA SER A 133 9.89 22.05 -2.20
C SER A 133 8.94 21.19 -3.02
N ASN A 134 9.33 20.75 -4.22
CA ASN A 134 8.48 20.01 -5.16
C ASN A 134 9.01 18.58 -5.40
N ASN A 135 9.56 17.98 -4.37
CA ASN A 135 10.37 16.76 -4.43
C ASN A 135 9.70 15.56 -3.74
N THR A 136 8.41 15.63 -3.44
CA THR A 136 7.67 14.58 -2.73
C THR A 136 6.51 14.04 -3.56
N ALA A 137 6.22 12.74 -3.40
CA ALA A 137 5.04 12.09 -3.92
C ALA A 137 4.52 11.06 -2.91
N THR A 138 3.20 10.84 -2.90
CA THR A 138 2.60 9.75 -2.11
C THR A 138 2.66 8.45 -2.88
N LEU A 139 3.12 7.35 -2.26
CA LEU A 139 3.11 6.03 -2.87
C LEU A 139 1.67 5.60 -3.16
N ASN A 140 1.48 4.86 -4.26
CA ASN A 140 0.19 4.25 -4.57
C ASN A 140 -0.01 3.04 -3.66
N GLY A 141 -1.13 2.98 -2.93
CA GLY A 141 -1.49 1.80 -2.14
C GLY A 141 -1.63 0.57 -3.03
N ILE A 142 -1.01 -0.52 -2.63
CA ILE A 142 -1.09 -1.81 -3.31
C ILE A 142 -1.94 -2.72 -2.44
N ALA A 143 -3.12 -3.12 -2.94
CA ALA A 143 -3.91 -4.15 -2.28
C ALA A 143 -3.13 -5.47 -2.32
N GLN A 144 -2.81 -6.00 -1.14
CA GLN A 144 -2.13 -7.29 -0.99
C GLN A 144 -3.02 -8.25 -0.22
N GLN A 145 -3.01 -9.51 -0.64
CA GLN A 145 -3.61 -10.56 0.15
C GLN A 145 -2.84 -10.70 1.47
N LEU A 146 -3.60 -10.75 2.56
CA LEU A 146 -3.07 -10.91 3.90
C LEU A 146 -2.98 -12.40 4.24
N GLY A 147 -1.78 -12.96 4.26
CA GLY A 147 -1.55 -14.38 4.45
C GLY A 147 -1.85 -15.23 3.20
N SER A 148 -1.92 -16.53 3.39
CA SER A 148 -2.31 -17.49 2.34
C SER A 148 -3.83 -17.64 2.28
N ASP A 149 -4.32 -18.32 1.24
CA ASP A 149 -5.73 -18.70 1.13
C ASP A 149 -6.15 -19.54 2.35
N ILE A 150 -7.39 -19.37 2.77
CA ILE A 150 -8.03 -20.21 3.78
C ILE A 150 -8.99 -21.15 3.05
N ASP A 151 -8.56 -22.37 2.85
CA ASP A 151 -9.29 -23.38 2.08
C ASP A 151 -10.31 -24.17 2.91
N GLY A 152 -11.39 -24.62 2.26
CA GLY A 152 -12.32 -25.57 2.83
C GLY A 152 -11.73 -26.97 2.91
N GLU A 153 -12.35 -27.85 3.71
CA GLU A 153 -11.87 -29.22 3.93
C GLU A 153 -12.19 -30.17 2.79
N ALA A 154 -13.38 -30.05 2.23
CA ALA A 154 -13.83 -30.95 1.19
C ALA A 154 -14.64 -30.25 0.09
N ALA A 155 -14.74 -30.93 -1.05
CA ALA A 155 -15.55 -30.48 -2.17
C ALA A 155 -17.03 -30.48 -1.77
N SER A 156 -17.76 -29.45 -2.18
CA SER A 156 -19.20 -29.28 -1.95
C SER A 156 -19.63 -28.90 -0.53
N ASP A 157 -18.70 -28.62 0.38
CA ASP A 157 -18.99 -28.06 1.72
C ASP A 157 -19.49 -26.64 1.67
N PHE A 158 -19.21 -25.94 0.55
CA PHE A 158 -19.51 -24.53 0.34
C PHE A 158 -18.88 -23.62 1.40
N PHE A 159 -17.64 -23.93 1.79
CA PHE A 159 -16.84 -23.07 2.66
C PHE A 159 -16.71 -21.66 2.04
N GLY A 160 -16.87 -20.62 2.84
CA GLY A 160 -16.89 -19.24 2.36
C GLY A 160 -18.27 -18.74 1.90
N ARG A 161 -19.35 -19.54 2.06
CA ARG A 161 -20.71 -19.10 1.72
C ARG A 161 -21.17 -17.92 2.57
N SER A 162 -20.76 -17.90 3.83
CA SER A 162 -20.92 -16.77 4.74
C SER A 162 -19.57 -16.42 5.37
N VAL A 163 -19.29 -15.13 5.49
CA VAL A 163 -18.01 -14.62 6.04
C VAL A 163 -18.30 -13.40 6.89
N SER A 164 -17.69 -13.31 8.05
CA SER A 164 -17.77 -12.12 8.90
C SER A 164 -16.42 -11.86 9.58
N MET A 165 -15.95 -10.60 9.53
CA MET A 165 -14.66 -10.18 10.07
C MET A 165 -14.87 -9.20 11.23
N ASN A 166 -14.00 -9.25 12.23
CA ASN A 166 -14.01 -8.28 13.33
C ASN A 166 -13.49 -6.89 12.90
N SER A 167 -13.58 -5.90 13.77
CA SER A 167 -13.24 -4.51 13.42
C SER A 167 -11.75 -4.26 13.20
N SER A 168 -10.86 -5.06 13.79
CA SER A 168 -9.41 -4.97 13.58
C SER A 168 -8.95 -5.70 12.32
N GLY A 169 -9.80 -6.54 11.72
CA GLY A 169 -9.46 -7.31 10.53
C GLY A 169 -8.51 -8.48 10.78
N ASP A 170 -8.32 -8.87 12.03
CA ASP A 170 -7.43 -9.94 12.45
C ASP A 170 -8.14 -11.25 12.82
N ARG A 171 -9.49 -11.27 12.83
CA ARG A 171 -10.30 -12.47 13.01
C ARG A 171 -11.41 -12.55 11.98
N VAL A 172 -11.65 -13.76 11.48
CA VAL A 172 -12.69 -14.03 10.50
C VAL A 172 -13.42 -15.33 10.82
N ALA A 173 -14.76 -15.27 10.81
CA ALA A 173 -15.63 -16.44 10.87
C ALA A 173 -16.08 -16.81 9.46
N ILE A 174 -16.01 -18.10 9.10
CA ILE A 174 -16.31 -18.63 7.78
C ILE A 174 -17.24 -19.84 7.93
N GLY A 175 -18.40 -19.80 7.28
CA GLY A 175 -19.37 -20.87 7.29
C GLY A 175 -19.24 -21.80 6.08
N ALA A 176 -19.45 -23.11 6.35
CA ALA A 176 -19.54 -24.19 5.37
C ALA A 176 -20.83 -25.00 5.63
N TYR A 177 -21.94 -24.47 5.16
CA TYR A 177 -23.27 -24.93 5.53
C TYR A 177 -23.64 -26.35 5.04
N GLN A 178 -22.88 -26.94 4.14
CA GLN A 178 -23.05 -28.31 3.67
C GLN A 178 -21.95 -29.26 4.15
N ASN A 179 -21.09 -28.82 5.04
CA ASN A 179 -20.12 -29.73 5.63
C ASN A 179 -20.82 -30.87 6.37
N ASP A 180 -20.30 -32.08 6.18
CA ASP A 180 -20.89 -33.29 6.75
C ASP A 180 -20.60 -33.48 8.26
N GLY A 181 -19.77 -32.59 8.86
CA GLY A 181 -19.39 -32.71 10.25
C GLY A 181 -18.79 -34.07 10.61
N SER A 182 -18.52 -34.30 11.88
CA SER A 182 -17.99 -35.60 12.33
C SER A 182 -19.06 -36.73 12.43
N THR A 183 -20.33 -36.39 12.52
CA THR A 183 -21.41 -37.34 12.80
C THR A 183 -22.69 -37.12 12.02
N ALA A 184 -22.82 -36.03 11.26
CA ALA A 184 -24.10 -35.63 10.66
C ALA A 184 -23.90 -35.06 9.25
N SER A 185 -24.63 -35.59 8.26
CA SER A 185 -24.55 -35.13 6.86
C SER A 185 -25.18 -33.75 6.69
N ALA A 186 -24.48 -32.84 6.02
CA ALA A 186 -24.89 -31.46 5.80
C ALA A 186 -25.38 -30.74 7.08
N ALA A 187 -24.80 -31.09 8.24
CA ALA A 187 -25.02 -30.36 9.49
C ALA A 187 -24.52 -28.92 9.39
N GLY A 188 -23.49 -28.76 8.61
CA GLY A 188 -22.76 -27.50 8.46
C GLY A 188 -21.86 -27.22 9.65
N HIS A 189 -20.88 -26.36 9.44
CA HIS A 189 -20.00 -25.84 10.50
C HIS A 189 -19.59 -24.40 10.27
N VAL A 190 -18.97 -23.81 11.30
CA VAL A 190 -18.28 -22.53 11.21
C VAL A 190 -16.87 -22.70 11.77
N ARG A 191 -15.89 -22.17 11.04
CA ARG A 191 -14.51 -22.03 11.49
C ARG A 191 -14.16 -20.58 11.69
N ILE A 192 -13.43 -20.30 12.73
CA ILE A 192 -12.89 -18.98 13.02
C ILE A 192 -11.38 -19.04 12.87
N TYR A 193 -10.82 -18.02 12.20
CA TYR A 193 -9.38 -17.87 12.02
C TYR A 193 -8.89 -16.57 12.60
N GLU A 194 -7.66 -16.59 13.12
CA GLU A 194 -6.94 -15.42 13.62
C GLU A 194 -5.68 -15.20 12.79
N TYR A 195 -5.46 -13.94 12.38
CA TYR A 195 -4.23 -13.54 11.72
C TYR A 195 -3.18 -13.17 12.74
N SER A 196 -2.08 -13.88 12.76
CA SER A 196 -0.96 -13.64 13.65
C SER A 196 0.37 -14.00 12.97
N SER A 197 1.39 -13.19 13.18
CA SER A 197 2.74 -13.45 12.65
C SER A 197 2.81 -13.73 11.14
N GLY A 198 1.94 -13.09 10.36
CA GLY A 198 1.96 -13.21 8.89
C GLY A 198 1.11 -14.33 8.31
N SER A 199 0.35 -15.06 9.12
CA SER A 199 -0.48 -16.19 8.67
C SER A 199 -1.83 -16.24 9.37
N TRP A 200 -2.82 -16.83 8.69
CA TRP A 200 -4.09 -17.22 9.27
C TRP A 200 -3.95 -18.58 9.94
N SER A 201 -4.37 -18.70 11.17
CA SER A 201 -4.45 -19.95 11.91
C SER A 201 -5.83 -20.12 12.52
N GLN A 202 -6.35 -21.35 12.54
CA GLN A 202 -7.65 -21.61 13.11
C GLN A 202 -7.65 -21.29 14.62
N LEU A 203 -8.67 -20.57 15.06
CA LEU A 203 -8.87 -20.15 16.43
C LEU A 203 -9.91 -21.03 17.13
N GLY A 204 -9.46 -21.99 17.91
CA GLY A 204 -10.32 -23.00 18.54
C GLY A 204 -10.69 -24.14 17.60
N ALA A 205 -11.61 -25.01 18.03
CA ALA A 205 -12.15 -26.11 17.24
C ALA A 205 -13.29 -25.61 16.34
N ASP A 206 -13.72 -26.48 15.40
CA ASP A 206 -14.90 -26.27 14.57
C ASP A 206 -16.15 -26.11 15.45
N ILE A 207 -17.06 -25.26 15.03
CA ILE A 207 -18.38 -25.12 15.63
C ILE A 207 -19.37 -25.84 14.71
N ASP A 208 -19.63 -27.10 15.01
CA ASP A 208 -20.48 -27.97 14.20
C ASP A 208 -21.97 -27.68 14.39
N GLY A 209 -22.76 -28.01 13.35
CA GLY A 209 -24.20 -28.13 13.44
C GLY A 209 -24.60 -29.33 14.28
N GLU A 210 -25.84 -29.35 14.81
CA GLU A 210 -26.31 -30.36 15.77
C GLU A 210 -26.84 -31.64 15.11
N ALA A 211 -27.49 -31.49 13.98
CA ALA A 211 -28.16 -32.59 13.32
C ALA A 211 -28.00 -32.56 11.80
N ASN A 212 -28.41 -33.70 11.17
CA ASN A 212 -28.37 -33.81 9.72
C ASN A 212 -29.21 -32.73 9.06
N SER A 213 -28.63 -32.09 8.05
CA SER A 213 -29.28 -31.08 7.21
C SER A 213 -29.65 -29.74 7.88
N ASP A 214 -29.20 -29.49 9.09
CA ASP A 214 -29.44 -28.23 9.81
C ASP A 214 -28.85 -27.01 9.07
N ARG A 215 -27.76 -27.22 8.33
CA ARG A 215 -27.06 -26.22 7.56
C ARG A 215 -26.55 -25.06 8.41
N SER A 216 -25.96 -25.40 9.57
CA SER A 216 -25.25 -24.44 10.43
C SER A 216 -24.15 -23.71 9.65
N GLY A 217 -24.01 -22.41 9.87
CA GLY A 217 -23.05 -21.58 9.14
C GLY A 217 -23.57 -21.07 7.80
N ILE A 218 -24.88 -21.18 7.49
CA ILE A 218 -25.47 -20.50 6.33
C ILE A 218 -25.34 -18.99 6.45
N SER A 219 -25.43 -18.47 7.65
CA SER A 219 -25.14 -17.10 8.03
C SER A 219 -24.21 -17.04 9.24
N VAL A 220 -23.33 -16.06 9.26
CA VAL A 220 -22.42 -15.79 10.39
C VAL A 220 -22.34 -14.29 10.62
N SER A 221 -22.24 -13.89 11.88
CA SER A 221 -22.01 -12.49 12.27
C SER A 221 -21.06 -12.47 13.46
N MET A 222 -19.93 -11.76 13.33
CA MET A 222 -18.92 -11.62 14.37
C MET A 222 -19.01 -10.23 15.00
N ASN A 223 -18.81 -10.13 16.30
CA ASN A 223 -18.73 -8.84 16.99
C ASN A 223 -17.42 -8.11 16.71
N SER A 224 -17.35 -6.84 17.05
CA SER A 224 -16.18 -5.98 16.81
C SER A 224 -14.89 -6.48 17.48
N ALA A 225 -14.98 -7.14 18.64
CA ALA A 225 -13.82 -7.69 19.34
C ALA A 225 -13.34 -9.03 18.74
N GLY A 226 -14.19 -9.73 17.96
CA GLY A 226 -13.87 -11.05 17.41
C GLY A 226 -13.91 -12.18 18.41
N ASP A 227 -14.54 -11.98 19.58
CA ASP A 227 -14.67 -12.97 20.65
C ASP A 227 -16.09 -13.55 20.76
N ARG A 228 -17.04 -13.08 19.93
CA ARG A 228 -18.40 -13.63 19.82
C ARG A 228 -18.83 -13.78 18.39
N VAL A 229 -19.54 -14.87 18.11
CA VAL A 229 -20.10 -15.14 16.78
C VAL A 229 -21.53 -15.65 16.92
N ALA A 230 -22.44 -15.11 16.11
CA ALA A 230 -23.79 -15.61 15.90
C ALA A 230 -23.79 -16.48 14.64
N ILE A 231 -24.40 -17.67 14.71
CA ILE A 231 -24.41 -18.68 13.66
C ILE A 231 -25.86 -19.10 13.42
N GLY A 232 -26.32 -18.99 12.18
CA GLY A 232 -27.64 -19.43 11.76
C GLY A 232 -27.62 -20.86 11.19
N ALA A 233 -28.69 -21.64 11.51
CA ALA A 233 -28.96 -22.97 10.99
C ALA A 233 -30.44 -23.06 10.61
N TYR A 234 -30.78 -22.64 9.41
CA TYR A 234 -32.16 -22.33 8.99
C TYR A 234 -33.05 -23.57 8.77
N PHE A 235 -32.49 -24.77 8.75
CA PHE A 235 -33.24 -26.03 8.67
C PHE A 235 -33.27 -26.83 9.99
N ASN A 236 -32.76 -26.24 11.05
CA ASN A 236 -32.81 -26.89 12.35
C ASN A 236 -34.27 -27.14 12.79
N ASP A 237 -34.53 -28.34 13.36
CA ASP A 237 -35.84 -28.83 13.76
C ASP A 237 -36.10 -28.69 15.29
N GLY A 238 -35.29 -27.90 16.02
CA GLY A 238 -35.31 -27.80 17.47
C GLY A 238 -36.68 -27.51 18.09
N SER A 239 -37.34 -26.44 17.62
CA SER A 239 -38.68 -26.05 18.10
C SER A 239 -39.81 -26.57 17.24
N ALA A 240 -39.61 -26.65 15.93
CA ALA A 240 -40.59 -27.16 14.94
C ALA A 240 -39.84 -27.45 13.61
N SER A 241 -40.49 -28.21 12.71
CA SER A 241 -39.85 -28.63 11.46
C SER A 241 -39.40 -27.47 10.62
N ASN A 242 -38.08 -27.41 10.33
CA ASN A 242 -37.41 -26.36 9.62
C ASN A 242 -37.73 -24.96 10.22
N ALA A 243 -37.92 -24.84 11.52
CA ALA A 243 -38.12 -23.53 12.19
C ALA A 243 -36.84 -22.70 12.13
N GLY A 244 -35.71 -23.39 12.12
CA GLY A 244 -34.40 -22.80 12.16
C GLY A 244 -34.06 -22.18 13.51
N HIS A 245 -32.79 -21.91 13.74
CA HIS A 245 -32.33 -21.26 14.95
C HIS A 245 -31.09 -20.38 14.69
N VAL A 246 -30.73 -19.57 15.69
CA VAL A 246 -29.45 -18.89 15.81
C VAL A 246 -28.81 -19.29 17.13
N ARG A 247 -27.54 -19.69 17.09
CA ARG A 247 -26.71 -19.93 18.27
C ARG A 247 -25.61 -18.87 18.38
N ILE A 248 -25.34 -18.43 19.59
CA ILE A 248 -24.28 -17.45 19.86
C ILE A 248 -23.17 -18.16 20.63
N TYR A 249 -21.94 -17.99 20.17
CA TYR A 249 -20.75 -18.53 20.81
C TYR A 249 -19.81 -17.43 21.28
N GLU A 250 -19.13 -17.70 22.40
CA GLU A 250 -18.09 -16.84 22.97
C GLU A 250 -16.77 -17.60 23.04
N TYR A 251 -15.69 -16.94 22.62
CA TYR A 251 -14.34 -17.46 22.75
C TYR A 251 -13.77 -17.09 24.10
N SER A 252 -13.46 -18.10 24.91
CA SER A 252 -12.85 -17.93 26.23
C SER A 252 -11.93 -19.11 26.54
N SER A 253 -10.80 -18.83 27.16
CA SER A 253 -9.85 -19.85 27.63
C SER A 253 -9.41 -20.86 26.52
N GLY A 254 -9.30 -20.40 25.27
CA GLY A 254 -8.82 -21.21 24.15
C GLY A 254 -9.91 -22.03 23.42
N SER A 255 -11.20 -21.86 23.76
CA SER A 255 -12.30 -22.60 23.15
C SER A 255 -13.53 -21.72 22.89
N TRP A 256 -14.31 -22.11 21.89
CA TRP A 256 -15.64 -21.57 21.65
C TRP A 256 -16.67 -22.34 22.48
N SER A 257 -17.49 -21.65 23.22
CA SER A 257 -18.58 -22.20 23.99
C SER A 257 -19.88 -21.45 23.73
N GLN A 258 -20.99 -22.17 23.66
CA GLN A 258 -22.28 -21.56 23.43
C GLN A 258 -22.67 -20.63 24.59
N LEU A 259 -23.13 -19.44 24.25
CA LEU A 259 -23.57 -18.42 25.18
C LEU A 259 -25.10 -18.37 25.21
N GLY A 260 -25.69 -18.94 26.27
CA GLY A 260 -27.14 -19.04 26.44
C GLY A 260 -27.74 -20.23 25.71
N ALA A 261 -29.08 -20.28 25.60
CA ALA A 261 -29.84 -21.28 24.88
C ALA A 261 -29.98 -20.90 23.40
N ASP A 262 -30.44 -21.79 22.57
CA ASP A 262 -30.77 -21.55 21.18
C ASP A 262 -31.86 -20.47 21.06
N ILE A 263 -31.74 -19.67 20.01
CA ILE A 263 -32.78 -18.70 19.63
C ILE A 263 -33.55 -19.30 18.47
N ASP A 264 -34.62 -19.99 18.80
CA ASP A 264 -35.40 -20.77 17.83
C ASP A 264 -36.43 -19.94 17.05
N GLY A 265 -36.73 -20.36 15.83
CA GLY A 265 -37.91 -19.92 15.11
C GLY A 265 -39.20 -20.40 15.80
N GLU A 266 -40.31 -19.68 15.59
CA GLU A 266 -41.57 -19.88 16.33
C GLU A 266 -42.43 -20.97 15.71
N ALA A 267 -42.35 -21.19 14.39
CA ALA A 267 -43.25 -22.07 13.67
C ALA A 267 -42.55 -22.86 12.55
N ASN A 268 -43.25 -23.88 12.07
CA ASN A 268 -42.77 -24.69 10.95
C ASN A 268 -42.36 -23.81 9.75
N SER A 269 -41.18 -24.07 9.23
CA SER A 269 -40.64 -23.39 8.04
C SER A 269 -40.38 -21.89 8.19
N ASP A 270 -40.25 -21.37 9.39
CA ASP A 270 -39.84 -19.97 9.64
C ASP A 270 -38.43 -19.70 9.17
N ARG A 271 -37.57 -20.72 9.20
CA ARG A 271 -36.17 -20.63 8.73
C ARG A 271 -35.38 -19.54 9.42
N SER A 272 -35.56 -19.39 10.73
CA SER A 272 -34.76 -18.46 11.55
C SER A 272 -33.27 -18.67 11.31
N GLY A 273 -32.49 -17.59 11.21
CA GLY A 273 -31.03 -17.66 10.98
C GLY A 273 -30.63 -17.86 9.51
N ILE A 274 -31.51 -17.59 8.54
CA ILE A 274 -31.15 -17.69 7.12
C ILE A 274 -30.23 -16.55 6.65
N SER A 275 -30.26 -15.40 7.33
CA SER A 275 -29.44 -14.20 7.01
C SER A 275 -29.04 -13.45 8.28
#